data_ecf8bef7ee87cb64c937b34f3bbc1a5e
#
_entry.id   ecf8bef7ee87cb64c937b34f3bbc1a5e
#
_cell.length_a   1.000
_cell.length_b   1.000
_cell.length_c   1.000
_cell.angle_alpha   90.00
_cell.angle_beta   90.00
_cell.angle_gamma   90.00
#
_symmetry.space_group_name_H-M   'P 1'
#
loop_
_entity.id
_entity.type
_entity.pdbx_description
1 polymer ?
#
loop_
_entity_poly.entity_id
_entity_poly.type
_entity_poly.pdbx_seq_one_letter_code
_entity_poly.pdbx_strand_id
1 'polypeptide(L)'
;PYSPERLMMVTSTVSVLAIMVTLVVIRGIEPHAQHEVAKATDTPAPEKGAFSAALAEVWQDPQARVFTIFVFVSMLAYSAQDLILEPFAGLVFGRTPGESTQLAGVQHGGVLLGMAAMATSTLLFKSKGAVLLRFWIRGGCLLSAVALFLLCWGGLTSPTWSLEANVFLLGTANGGFAVAAIGAMMVLASAGQQKREGIRMGLWGAAQAIAFALGGFLGTVAVDVTRYWLNDPAISYGLVFACEGVLFLVAASLARHIHIANWGGGQREHLPSFGDIALAEAGEGGMR
;
A
#
# COMPACT_ATOMS: atom_id res chain seq x y z
N PRO A 1 -23.06 16.23 -21.08
CA PRO A 1 -24.16 16.11 -20.15
C PRO A 1 -24.07 14.78 -19.44
N TYR A 2 -24.18 14.78 -18.13
CA TYR A 2 -24.21 13.58 -17.29
C TYR A 2 -25.47 12.77 -17.64
N SER A 3 -25.30 11.47 -17.88
CA SER A 3 -26.41 10.54 -18.06
C SER A 3 -26.05 9.24 -17.32
N PRO A 4 -26.95 8.73 -16.45
CA PRO A 4 -26.73 7.48 -15.73
C PRO A 4 -26.42 6.29 -16.65
N GLU A 5 -27.05 6.26 -17.83
CA GLU A 5 -26.83 5.23 -18.83
C GLU A 5 -25.40 5.24 -19.38
N ARG A 6 -24.82 6.42 -19.65
CA ARG A 6 -23.42 6.57 -20.08
C ARG A 6 -22.46 6.12 -19.00
N LEU A 7 -22.74 6.45 -17.75
CA LEU A 7 -21.90 6.03 -16.61
C LEU A 7 -21.92 4.50 -16.51
N MET A 8 -23.09 3.87 -16.53
CA MET A 8 -23.21 2.42 -16.49
C MET A 8 -22.51 1.74 -17.68
N MET A 9 -22.65 2.30 -18.88
CA MET A 9 -21.98 1.77 -20.08
C MET A 9 -20.46 1.83 -19.97
N VAL A 10 -19.89 2.98 -19.54
CA VAL A 10 -18.44 3.13 -19.37
C VAL A 10 -17.92 2.20 -18.28
N THR A 11 -18.57 2.17 -17.12
CA THR A 11 -18.17 1.31 -16.00
C THR A 11 -18.22 -0.17 -16.36
N SER A 12 -19.30 -0.60 -17.01
CA SER A 12 -19.44 -1.99 -17.47
C SER A 12 -18.37 -2.35 -18.51
N THR A 13 -18.10 -1.47 -19.47
CA THR A 13 -17.07 -1.70 -20.51
C THR A 13 -15.69 -1.84 -19.88
N VAL A 14 -15.32 -0.94 -18.97
CA VAL A 14 -14.03 -1.00 -18.26
C VAL A 14 -13.91 -2.27 -17.42
N SER A 15 -14.98 -2.66 -16.71
CA SER A 15 -15.00 -3.88 -15.89
C SER A 15 -14.85 -5.14 -16.74
N VAL A 16 -15.57 -5.23 -17.87
CA VAL A 16 -15.45 -6.36 -18.79
C VAL A 16 -14.04 -6.44 -19.39
N LEU A 17 -13.46 -5.30 -19.82
CA LEU A 17 -12.10 -5.27 -20.34
C LEU A 17 -11.08 -5.71 -19.26
N ALA A 18 -11.22 -5.25 -18.03
CA ALA A 18 -10.36 -5.66 -16.92
C ALA A 18 -10.45 -7.17 -16.66
N ILE A 19 -11.65 -7.74 -16.64
CA ILE A 19 -11.87 -9.18 -16.48
C ILE A 19 -11.23 -9.95 -17.65
N MET A 20 -11.43 -9.51 -18.89
CA MET A 20 -10.86 -10.16 -20.07
C MET A 20 -9.32 -10.17 -20.03
N VAL A 21 -8.69 -9.02 -19.71
CA VAL A 21 -7.24 -8.92 -19.56
C VAL A 21 -6.74 -9.85 -18.44
N THR A 22 -7.42 -9.87 -17.31
CA THR A 22 -7.08 -10.73 -16.17
C THR A 22 -7.13 -12.21 -16.56
N LEU A 23 -8.19 -12.64 -17.23
CA LEU A 23 -8.35 -14.03 -17.68
C LEU A 23 -7.28 -14.45 -18.71
N VAL A 24 -6.89 -13.54 -19.62
CA VAL A 24 -5.82 -13.79 -20.59
C VAL A 24 -4.46 -13.95 -19.89
N VAL A 25 -4.16 -13.07 -18.92
CA VAL A 25 -2.89 -13.11 -18.18
C VAL A 25 -2.79 -14.37 -17.31
N ILE A 26 -3.89 -14.74 -16.60
CA ILE A 26 -3.90 -15.90 -15.71
C ILE A 26 -3.68 -17.21 -16.50
N ARG A 27 -4.22 -17.34 -17.70
CA ARG A 27 -4.03 -18.55 -18.54
C ARG A 27 -2.57 -18.87 -18.84
N GLY A 28 -1.67 -17.88 -18.81
CA GLY A 28 -0.23 -18.10 -18.99
C GLY A 28 0.54 -18.52 -17.73
N ILE A 29 -0.10 -18.37 -16.56
CA ILE A 29 0.54 -18.61 -15.25
C ILE A 29 0.19 -20.01 -14.70
N GLU A 30 -1.00 -20.52 -14.98
CA GLU A 30 -1.51 -21.81 -14.46
C GLU A 30 -0.64 -23.05 -14.76
N PRO A 31 0.00 -23.23 -15.92
CA PRO A 31 0.77 -24.45 -16.17
C PRO A 31 1.98 -24.61 -15.23
N HIS A 32 2.59 -23.50 -14.80
CA HIS A 32 3.73 -23.54 -13.88
C HIS A 32 3.30 -23.79 -12.43
N ALA A 33 2.17 -23.22 -12.01
CA ALA A 33 1.62 -23.43 -10.66
C ALA A 33 1.13 -24.85 -10.43
N GLN A 34 0.53 -25.50 -11.42
CA GLN A 34 0.08 -26.90 -11.32
C GLN A 34 1.22 -27.90 -11.17
N HIS A 35 2.39 -27.65 -11.78
CA HIS A 35 3.57 -28.50 -11.61
C HIS A 35 4.18 -28.39 -10.19
N GLU A 36 4.15 -27.21 -9.59
CA GLU A 36 4.60 -27.03 -8.20
C GLU A 36 3.60 -27.63 -7.18
N VAL A 37 2.31 -27.46 -7.42
CA VAL A 37 1.25 -28.04 -6.58
C VAL A 37 1.25 -29.57 -6.65
N ALA A 38 1.48 -30.18 -7.81
CA ALA A 38 1.59 -31.62 -7.97
C ALA A 38 2.82 -32.20 -7.22
N LYS A 39 3.92 -31.46 -7.11
CA LYS A 39 5.08 -31.82 -6.26
C LYS A 39 4.82 -31.63 -4.77
N ALA A 40 3.90 -30.75 -4.40
CA ALA A 40 3.55 -30.48 -2.99
C ALA A 40 2.47 -31.43 -2.43
N THR A 41 1.81 -32.24 -3.27
CA THR A 41 0.75 -33.17 -2.85
C THR A 41 1.25 -34.39 -2.05
N ASP A 42 2.57 -34.60 -1.95
CA ASP A 42 3.16 -35.59 -1.04
C ASP A 42 3.34 -35.08 0.41
N THR A 43 2.95 -33.84 0.69
CA THR A 43 2.99 -33.30 2.05
C THR A 43 1.67 -33.60 2.76
N PRO A 44 1.68 -34.21 3.97
CA PRO A 44 0.46 -34.50 4.73
C PRO A 44 -0.39 -33.22 4.88
N ALA A 45 -1.70 -33.35 4.76
CA ALA A 45 -2.63 -32.24 4.97
C ALA A 45 -2.33 -31.56 6.31
N PRO A 46 -2.28 -30.22 6.38
CA PRO A 46 -1.94 -29.53 7.62
C PRO A 46 -2.95 -29.89 8.70
N GLU A 47 -2.44 -30.31 9.87
CA GLU A 47 -3.27 -30.65 11.03
C GLU A 47 -4.21 -29.49 11.39
N LYS A 48 -5.42 -29.85 11.88
CA LYS A 48 -6.37 -28.84 12.39
C LYS A 48 -5.70 -28.02 13.49
N GLY A 49 -5.47 -26.73 13.24
CA GLY A 49 -4.76 -25.82 14.16
C GLY A 49 -3.37 -25.40 13.70
N ALA A 50 -2.80 -26.01 12.68
CA ALA A 50 -1.48 -25.63 12.15
C ALA A 50 -1.42 -24.16 11.67
N PHE A 51 -2.51 -23.65 11.10
CA PHE A 51 -2.61 -22.24 10.68
C PHE A 51 -2.58 -21.28 11.86
N SER A 52 -3.38 -21.54 12.91
CA SER A 52 -3.43 -20.67 14.09
C SER A 52 -2.12 -20.68 14.87
N ALA A 53 -1.46 -21.85 14.96
CA ALA A 53 -0.14 -21.97 15.57
C ALA A 53 0.91 -21.19 14.77
N ALA A 54 0.90 -21.32 13.44
CA ALA A 54 1.81 -20.60 12.57
C ALA A 54 1.56 -19.06 12.59
N LEU A 55 0.30 -18.63 12.69
CA LEU A 55 -0.05 -17.22 12.86
C LEU A 55 0.45 -16.69 14.21
N ALA A 56 0.26 -17.45 15.30
CA ALA A 56 0.76 -17.09 16.62
C ALA A 56 2.27 -16.96 16.65
N GLU A 57 3.00 -17.84 15.96
CA GLU A 57 4.45 -17.79 15.85
C GLU A 57 4.92 -16.55 15.04
N VAL A 58 4.26 -16.22 13.92
CA VAL A 58 4.55 -15.00 13.17
C VAL A 58 4.27 -13.76 14.02
N TRP A 59 3.22 -13.80 14.87
CA TRP A 59 2.91 -12.69 15.78
C TRP A 59 3.92 -12.54 16.92
N GLN A 60 4.60 -13.61 17.32
CA GLN A 60 5.70 -13.56 18.29
C GLN A 60 6.98 -12.96 17.72
N ASP A 61 7.16 -12.96 16.38
CA ASP A 61 8.26 -12.27 15.73
C ASP A 61 8.11 -10.74 15.90
N PRO A 62 9.03 -10.08 16.66
CA PRO A 62 8.92 -8.64 16.91
C PRO A 62 8.89 -7.80 15.62
N GLN A 63 9.60 -8.22 14.57
CA GLN A 63 9.64 -7.49 13.30
C GLN A 63 8.32 -7.62 12.54
N ALA A 64 7.76 -8.82 12.48
CA ALA A 64 6.46 -9.06 11.85
C ALA A 64 5.34 -8.29 12.57
N ARG A 65 5.35 -8.29 13.90
CA ARG A 65 4.37 -7.56 14.72
C ARG A 65 4.47 -6.05 14.52
N VAL A 66 5.67 -5.47 14.61
CA VAL A 66 5.87 -4.02 14.41
C VAL A 66 5.46 -3.62 13.00
N PHE A 67 5.78 -4.42 11.99
CA PHE A 67 5.38 -4.14 10.62
C PHE A 67 3.87 -4.26 10.42
N THR A 68 3.21 -5.23 11.05
CA THR A 68 1.74 -5.37 11.02
C THR A 68 1.05 -4.14 11.60
N ILE A 69 1.50 -3.67 12.76
CA ILE A 69 0.95 -2.46 13.41
C ILE A 69 1.21 -1.22 12.53
N PHE A 70 2.41 -1.12 11.94
CA PHE A 70 2.75 -0.04 11.02
C PHE A 70 1.82 -0.03 9.80
N VAL A 71 1.60 -1.17 9.14
CA VAL A 71 0.69 -1.29 8.00
C VAL A 71 -0.72 -0.90 8.42
N PHE A 72 -1.21 -1.42 9.56
CA PHE A 72 -2.54 -1.09 10.05
C PHE A 72 -2.73 0.41 10.29
N VAL A 73 -1.83 1.05 11.05
CA VAL A 73 -1.95 2.48 11.40
C VAL A 73 -1.82 3.37 10.17
N SER A 74 -0.86 3.09 9.30
CA SER A 74 -0.65 3.90 8.09
C SER A 74 -1.78 3.76 7.08
N MET A 75 -2.33 2.55 6.92
CA MET A 75 -3.44 2.32 5.99
C MET A 75 -4.78 2.83 6.55
N LEU A 76 -4.94 2.84 7.88
CA LEU A 76 -6.08 3.47 8.54
C LEU A 76 -6.12 4.99 8.22
N ALA A 77 -4.99 5.67 8.39
CA ALA A 77 -4.88 7.09 8.07
C ALA A 77 -5.06 7.36 6.56
N TYR A 78 -4.46 6.51 5.70
CA TYR A 78 -4.59 6.63 4.26
C TYR A 78 -6.05 6.49 3.78
N SER A 79 -6.79 5.51 4.30
CA SER A 79 -8.15 5.23 3.85
C SER A 79 -9.17 6.29 4.33
N ALA A 80 -8.95 6.88 5.50
CA ALA A 80 -9.87 7.88 6.04
C ALA A 80 -9.94 9.12 5.15
N GLN A 81 -8.77 9.64 4.70
CA GLN A 81 -8.70 10.84 3.84
C GLN A 81 -9.41 10.67 2.50
N ASP A 82 -9.39 9.47 1.91
CA ASP A 82 -9.95 9.24 0.56
C ASP A 82 -11.46 9.49 0.51
N LEU A 83 -12.19 9.19 1.59
CA LEU A 83 -13.65 9.40 1.64
C LEU A 83 -14.05 10.81 2.06
N ILE A 84 -13.20 11.54 2.77
CA ILE A 84 -13.56 12.86 3.30
C ILE A 84 -13.04 14.02 2.44
N LEU A 85 -12.10 13.79 1.54
CA LEU A 85 -11.47 14.84 0.74
C LEU A 85 -12.44 15.49 -0.25
N GLU A 86 -13.27 14.74 -0.95
CA GLU A 86 -14.26 15.29 -1.88
C GLU A 86 -15.34 16.10 -1.17
N PRO A 87 -16.01 15.61 -0.09
CA PRO A 87 -16.93 16.41 0.70
C PRO A 87 -16.29 17.66 1.31
N PHE A 88 -15.03 17.58 1.73
CA PHE A 88 -14.26 18.73 2.23
C PHE A 88 -14.12 19.81 1.15
N ALA A 89 -13.72 19.43 -0.07
CA ALA A 89 -13.62 20.37 -1.20
C ALA A 89 -14.95 21.04 -1.52
N GLY A 90 -16.06 20.29 -1.46
CA GLY A 90 -17.40 20.83 -1.70
C GLY A 90 -17.86 21.78 -0.60
N LEU A 91 -17.75 21.36 0.66
CA LEU A 91 -18.35 22.09 1.78
C LEU A 91 -17.51 23.28 2.27
N VAL A 92 -16.18 23.20 2.16
CA VAL A 92 -15.26 24.23 2.69
C VAL A 92 -14.78 25.17 1.58
N PHE A 93 -14.52 24.65 0.38
CA PHE A 93 -14.04 25.45 -0.77
C PHE A 93 -15.13 25.77 -1.79
N GLY A 94 -16.37 25.30 -1.58
CA GLY A 94 -17.48 25.57 -2.48
C GLY A 94 -17.35 24.92 -3.87
N ARG A 95 -16.53 23.85 -3.98
CA ARG A 95 -16.32 23.14 -5.26
C ARG A 95 -17.57 22.37 -5.67
N THR A 96 -17.86 22.42 -6.97
CA THR A 96 -18.91 21.58 -7.56
C THR A 96 -18.48 20.10 -7.58
N PRO A 97 -19.43 19.13 -7.67
CA PRO A 97 -19.08 17.71 -7.78
C PRO A 97 -18.11 17.39 -8.94
N GLY A 98 -18.20 18.12 -10.06
CA GLY A 98 -17.26 17.97 -11.18
C GLY A 98 -15.84 18.43 -10.84
N GLU A 99 -15.71 19.54 -10.10
CA GLU A 99 -14.41 20.06 -9.67
C GLU A 99 -13.79 19.20 -8.56
N SER A 100 -14.59 18.64 -7.64
CA SER A 100 -14.08 17.71 -6.61
C SER A 100 -13.61 16.38 -7.22
N THR A 101 -14.28 15.88 -8.26
CA THR A 101 -13.80 14.73 -9.02
C THR A 101 -12.49 15.04 -9.78
N GLN A 102 -12.32 16.25 -10.31
CA GLN A 102 -11.03 16.67 -10.89
C GLN A 102 -9.93 16.74 -9.84
N LEU A 103 -10.25 17.15 -8.62
CA LEU A 103 -9.31 17.16 -7.50
C LEU A 103 -8.82 15.73 -7.15
N ALA A 104 -9.70 14.75 -7.17
CA ALA A 104 -9.31 13.34 -7.04
C ALA A 104 -8.35 12.92 -8.17
N GLY A 105 -8.56 13.41 -9.40
CA GLY A 105 -7.63 13.21 -10.51
C GLY A 105 -6.25 13.81 -10.24
N VAL A 106 -6.19 15.00 -9.66
CA VAL A 106 -4.93 15.66 -9.26
C VAL A 106 -4.21 14.84 -8.18
N GLN A 107 -4.95 14.34 -7.17
CA GLN A 107 -4.40 13.46 -6.14
C GLN A 107 -3.77 12.20 -6.74
N HIS A 108 -4.49 11.50 -7.63
CA HIS A 108 -3.98 10.29 -8.27
C HIS A 108 -2.80 10.58 -9.21
N GLY A 109 -2.77 11.76 -9.86
CA GLY A 109 -1.60 12.24 -10.59
C GLY A 109 -0.36 12.37 -9.68
N GLY A 110 -0.56 12.91 -8.48
CA GLY A 110 0.47 12.94 -7.44
C GLY A 110 0.92 11.54 -7.02
N VAL A 111 -0.04 10.61 -6.79
CA VAL A 111 0.27 9.22 -6.43
C VAL A 111 1.15 8.56 -7.49
N LEU A 112 0.82 8.71 -8.76
CA LEU A 112 1.63 8.18 -9.88
C LEU A 112 3.04 8.76 -9.88
N LEU A 113 3.17 10.08 -9.64
CA LEU A 113 4.48 10.72 -9.54
C LEU A 113 5.30 10.16 -8.38
N GLY A 114 4.70 9.99 -7.20
CA GLY A 114 5.35 9.41 -6.03
C GLY A 114 5.81 7.98 -6.26
N MET A 115 4.96 7.15 -6.88
CA MET A 115 5.30 5.78 -7.28
C MET A 115 6.47 5.76 -8.27
N ALA A 116 6.43 6.60 -9.31
CA ALA A 116 7.49 6.70 -10.31
C ALA A 116 8.81 7.19 -9.70
N ALA A 117 8.77 8.18 -8.82
CA ALA A 117 9.95 8.71 -8.14
C ALA A 117 10.60 7.64 -7.24
N MET A 118 9.80 6.88 -6.48
CA MET A 118 10.31 5.77 -5.67
C MET A 118 10.93 4.69 -6.55
N ALA A 119 10.24 4.23 -7.59
CA ALA A 119 10.73 3.21 -8.51
C ALA A 119 12.02 3.65 -9.22
N THR A 120 12.06 4.87 -9.74
CA THR A 120 13.24 5.43 -10.43
C THR A 120 14.42 5.56 -9.47
N SER A 121 14.19 6.03 -8.23
CA SER A 121 15.25 6.16 -7.24
C SER A 121 15.89 4.80 -6.91
N THR A 122 15.10 3.73 -6.82
CA THR A 122 15.62 2.37 -6.58
C THR A 122 16.36 1.78 -7.77
N LEU A 123 15.95 2.11 -8.99
CA LEU A 123 16.65 1.71 -10.21
C LEU A 123 18.01 2.43 -10.35
N LEU A 124 18.06 3.73 -10.03
CA LEU A 124 19.28 4.53 -10.13
C LEU A 124 20.30 4.18 -9.03
N PHE A 125 19.83 3.91 -7.82
CA PHE A 125 20.67 3.65 -6.64
C PHE A 125 20.55 2.22 -6.13
N LYS A 126 20.71 1.23 -7.02
CA LYS A 126 20.55 -0.22 -6.73
C LYS A 126 21.31 -0.69 -5.49
N SER A 127 22.51 -0.14 -5.23
CA SER A 127 23.33 -0.50 -4.05
C SER A 127 22.77 -0.01 -2.71
N LYS A 128 21.80 0.91 -2.72
CA LYS A 128 21.19 1.54 -1.53
C LYS A 128 19.72 1.18 -1.31
N GLY A 129 19.24 0.09 -1.89
CA GLY A 129 17.83 -0.28 -1.89
C GLY A 129 17.16 -0.26 -0.51
N ALA A 130 17.79 -0.86 0.52
CA ALA A 130 17.26 -0.86 1.88
C ALA A 130 17.21 0.55 2.52
N VAL A 131 18.17 1.41 2.21
CA VAL A 131 18.21 2.80 2.69
C VAL A 131 17.09 3.61 2.03
N LEU A 132 16.91 3.44 0.72
CA LEU A 132 15.87 4.11 -0.06
C LEU A 132 14.48 3.70 0.39
N LEU A 133 14.23 2.40 0.62
CA LEU A 133 12.96 1.92 1.17
C LEU A 133 12.64 2.61 2.50
N ARG A 134 13.59 2.62 3.43
CA ARG A 134 13.42 3.31 4.72
C ARG A 134 13.18 4.80 4.56
N PHE A 135 13.88 5.44 3.62
CA PHE A 135 13.71 6.86 3.33
C PHE A 135 12.29 7.14 2.81
N TRP A 136 11.81 6.37 1.81
CA TRP A 136 10.48 6.55 1.24
C TRP A 136 9.36 6.20 2.22
N ILE A 137 9.50 5.15 3.03
CA ILE A 137 8.52 4.80 4.06
C ILE A 137 8.39 5.93 5.09
N ARG A 138 9.51 6.36 5.67
CA ARG A 138 9.49 7.41 6.70
C ARG A 138 9.17 8.78 6.12
N GLY A 139 9.86 9.13 5.04
CA GLY A 139 9.70 10.42 4.37
C GLY A 139 8.30 10.59 3.82
N GLY A 140 7.74 9.53 3.20
CA GLY A 140 6.37 9.53 2.73
C GLY A 140 5.36 9.73 3.87
N CYS A 141 5.47 8.97 4.98
CA CYS A 141 4.59 9.18 6.14
C CYS A 141 4.72 10.60 6.73
N LEU A 142 5.95 11.13 6.87
CA LEU A 142 6.16 12.50 7.37
C LEU A 142 5.58 13.55 6.42
N LEU A 143 5.80 13.39 5.13
CA LEU A 143 5.28 14.32 4.12
C LEU A 143 3.76 14.25 4.02
N SER A 144 3.16 13.05 4.17
CA SER A 144 1.71 12.88 4.26
C SER A 144 1.15 13.58 5.50
N ALA A 145 1.81 13.44 6.66
CA ALA A 145 1.42 14.16 7.87
C ALA A 145 1.47 15.68 7.68
N VAL A 146 2.55 16.20 7.08
CA VAL A 146 2.67 17.63 6.76
C VAL A 146 1.55 18.07 5.81
N ALA A 147 1.28 17.32 4.75
CA ALA A 147 0.23 17.66 3.80
C ALA A 147 -1.17 17.66 4.46
N LEU A 148 -1.45 16.75 5.39
CA LEU A 148 -2.70 16.72 6.15
C LEU A 148 -2.83 17.89 7.13
N PHE A 149 -1.75 18.28 7.83
CA PHE A 149 -1.75 19.50 8.65
C PHE A 149 -1.92 20.76 7.80
N LEU A 150 -1.37 20.78 6.58
CA LEU A 150 -1.58 21.86 5.62
C LEU A 150 -3.03 21.88 5.09
N LEU A 151 -3.71 20.74 4.93
CA LEU A 151 -5.15 20.70 4.63
C LEU A 151 -5.99 21.24 5.79
N CYS A 152 -5.63 20.89 7.03
CA CYS A 152 -6.26 21.48 8.21
C CYS A 152 -6.13 23.01 8.22
N TRP A 153 -4.94 23.54 8.01
CA TRP A 153 -4.69 24.97 7.92
C TRP A 153 -5.40 25.60 6.72
N GLY A 154 -5.37 24.94 5.56
CA GLY A 154 -6.01 25.38 4.32
C GLY A 154 -7.51 25.53 4.46
N GLY A 155 -8.17 24.62 5.22
CA GLY A 155 -9.60 24.74 5.52
C GLY A 155 -9.94 26.00 6.31
N LEU A 156 -9.07 26.42 7.23
CA LEU A 156 -9.24 27.63 8.04
C LEU A 156 -8.96 28.92 7.24
N THR A 157 -8.15 28.84 6.18
CA THR A 157 -7.74 29.98 5.35
C THR A 157 -8.44 30.03 4.00
N SER A 158 -9.40 29.13 3.76
CA SER A 158 -10.24 29.14 2.55
C SER A 158 -10.85 30.53 2.31
N PRO A 159 -10.99 31.01 1.06
CA PRO A 159 -10.71 30.32 -0.23
C PRO A 159 -9.31 30.56 -0.82
N THR A 160 -8.40 31.25 -0.14
CA THR A 160 -7.11 31.69 -0.68
C THR A 160 -6.07 30.55 -0.76
N TRP A 161 -6.37 29.39 -0.17
CA TRP A 161 -5.46 28.24 -0.13
C TRP A 161 -5.46 27.47 -1.46
N SER A 162 -4.27 27.08 -1.92
CA SER A 162 -4.12 26.24 -3.12
C SER A 162 -4.39 24.76 -2.77
N LEU A 163 -5.67 24.36 -2.82
CA LEU A 163 -6.12 23.03 -2.48
C LEU A 163 -5.50 21.96 -3.42
N GLU A 164 -5.43 22.27 -4.72
CA GLU A 164 -4.91 21.37 -5.74
C GLU A 164 -3.42 21.05 -5.50
N ALA A 165 -2.61 22.06 -5.18
CA ALA A 165 -1.19 21.86 -4.90
C ALA A 165 -0.98 21.01 -3.63
N ASN A 166 -1.78 21.23 -2.59
CA ASN A 166 -1.71 20.47 -1.35
C ASN A 166 -2.13 19.01 -1.56
N VAL A 167 -3.22 18.77 -2.26
CA VAL A 167 -3.72 17.43 -2.58
C VAL A 167 -2.75 16.67 -3.50
N PHE A 168 -2.12 17.35 -4.45
CA PHE A 168 -1.05 16.77 -5.27
C PHE A 168 0.16 16.35 -4.42
N LEU A 169 0.58 17.19 -3.47
CA LEU A 169 1.65 16.86 -2.52
C LEU A 169 1.31 15.63 -1.68
N LEU A 170 0.07 15.59 -1.15
CA LEU A 170 -0.44 14.46 -0.38
C LEU A 170 -0.42 13.17 -1.22
N GLY A 171 -0.92 13.24 -2.46
CA GLY A 171 -0.87 12.13 -3.40
C GLY A 171 0.56 11.64 -3.65
N THR A 172 1.49 12.56 -3.89
CA THR A 172 2.91 12.23 -4.13
C THR A 172 3.55 11.53 -2.93
N ALA A 173 3.28 12.02 -1.72
CA ALA A 173 3.75 11.40 -0.48
C ALA A 173 3.19 9.98 -0.31
N ASN A 174 1.88 9.83 -0.51
CA ASN A 174 1.17 8.55 -0.39
C ASN A 174 1.63 7.52 -1.43
N GLY A 175 1.84 7.93 -2.69
CA GLY A 175 2.31 7.04 -3.74
C GLY A 175 3.71 6.49 -3.47
N GLY A 176 4.65 7.35 -3.09
CA GLY A 176 6.00 6.94 -2.73
C GLY A 176 6.04 6.02 -1.51
N PHE A 177 5.27 6.36 -0.47
CA PHE A 177 5.09 5.54 0.73
C PHE A 177 4.50 4.16 0.42
N ALA A 178 3.42 4.09 -0.37
CA ALA A 178 2.71 2.84 -0.63
C ALA A 178 3.59 1.82 -1.36
N VAL A 179 4.30 2.24 -2.42
CA VAL A 179 5.23 1.36 -3.14
C VAL A 179 6.38 0.90 -2.24
N ALA A 180 6.92 1.80 -1.42
CA ALA A 180 7.99 1.46 -0.50
C ALA A 180 7.52 0.48 0.60
N ALA A 181 6.30 0.64 1.10
CA ALA A 181 5.70 -0.28 2.08
C ALA A 181 5.49 -1.68 1.49
N ILE A 182 4.99 -1.78 0.23
CA ILE A 182 4.87 -3.06 -0.48
C ILE A 182 6.25 -3.70 -0.69
N GLY A 183 7.25 -2.92 -1.11
CA GLY A 183 8.62 -3.40 -1.25
C GLY A 183 9.20 -3.94 0.06
N ALA A 184 8.98 -3.24 1.18
CA ALA A 184 9.40 -3.71 2.50
C ALA A 184 8.65 -4.97 2.92
N MET A 185 7.34 -5.07 2.61
CA MET A 185 6.53 -6.26 2.84
C MET A 185 7.15 -7.49 2.17
N MET A 186 7.53 -7.39 0.89
CA MET A 186 8.14 -8.48 0.14
C MET A 186 9.49 -8.91 0.76
N VAL A 187 10.35 -7.94 1.11
CA VAL A 187 11.65 -8.23 1.74
C VAL A 187 11.50 -8.89 3.10
N LEU A 188 10.58 -8.39 3.93
CA LEU A 188 10.34 -8.96 5.27
C LEU A 188 9.64 -10.32 5.21
N ALA A 189 8.83 -10.59 4.19
CA ALA A 189 8.22 -11.89 3.99
C ALA A 189 9.30 -12.96 3.73
N SER A 190 10.20 -12.66 2.80
CA SER A 190 11.28 -13.61 2.41
C SER A 190 12.42 -13.73 3.43
N ALA A 191 12.63 -12.74 4.31
CA ALA A 191 13.65 -12.76 5.34
C ALA A 191 13.31 -13.67 6.55
N GLY A 192 12.10 -14.20 6.61
CA GLY A 192 11.64 -15.05 7.72
C GLY A 192 12.22 -16.45 7.68
N GLN A 193 12.54 -17.00 8.87
CA GLN A 193 12.88 -18.40 8.99
C GLN A 193 11.67 -19.28 8.64
N GLN A 194 11.88 -20.46 8.04
CA GLN A 194 10.87 -21.51 7.80
C GLN A 194 9.80 -21.24 6.72
N LYS A 195 10.10 -20.67 5.55
CA LYS A 195 9.17 -20.65 4.38
C LYS A 195 7.71 -20.23 4.71
N ARG A 196 7.50 -19.31 5.67
CA ARG A 196 6.16 -18.83 6.08
C ARG A 196 5.77 -17.51 5.39
N GLU A 197 6.30 -17.27 4.22
CA GLU A 197 6.05 -16.05 3.44
C GLU A 197 4.55 -15.80 3.22
N GLY A 198 3.81 -16.84 2.86
CA GLY A 198 2.37 -16.73 2.63
C GLY A 198 1.57 -16.32 3.87
N ILE A 199 1.94 -16.81 5.06
CA ILE A 199 1.26 -16.44 6.31
C ILE A 199 1.57 -14.99 6.68
N ARG A 200 2.82 -14.54 6.51
CA ARG A 200 3.21 -13.13 6.74
C ARG A 200 2.48 -12.19 5.79
N MET A 201 2.47 -12.51 4.49
CA MET A 201 1.74 -11.73 3.48
C MET A 201 0.24 -11.70 3.76
N GLY A 202 -0.34 -12.85 4.16
CA GLY A 202 -1.75 -12.95 4.54
C GLY A 202 -2.10 -12.10 5.77
N LEU A 203 -1.26 -12.12 6.82
CA LEU A 203 -1.43 -11.30 8.02
C LEU A 203 -1.41 -9.80 7.69
N TRP A 204 -0.44 -9.37 6.88
CA TRP A 204 -0.33 -7.94 6.50
C TRP A 204 -1.44 -7.51 5.55
N GLY A 205 -1.85 -8.38 4.61
CA GLY A 205 -3.00 -8.12 3.75
C GLY A 205 -4.31 -8.02 4.55
N ALA A 206 -4.50 -8.87 5.56
CA ALA A 206 -5.65 -8.79 6.47
C ALA A 206 -5.62 -7.50 7.30
N ALA A 207 -4.46 -7.13 7.86
CA ALA A 207 -4.29 -5.88 8.59
C ALA A 207 -4.63 -4.66 7.71
N GLN A 208 -4.17 -4.65 6.46
CA GLN A 208 -4.49 -3.62 5.49
C GLN A 208 -5.98 -3.56 5.17
N ALA A 209 -6.62 -4.70 4.89
CA ALA A 209 -8.04 -4.75 4.56
C ALA A 209 -8.92 -4.24 5.72
N ILE A 210 -8.62 -4.65 6.96
CA ILE A 210 -9.32 -4.17 8.15
C ILE A 210 -9.07 -2.66 8.34
N ALA A 211 -7.84 -2.20 8.16
CA ALA A 211 -7.50 -0.79 8.25
C ALA A 211 -8.25 0.07 7.23
N PHE A 212 -8.38 -0.39 5.97
CA PHE A 212 -9.15 0.29 4.94
C PHE A 212 -10.64 0.39 5.31
N ALA A 213 -11.24 -0.71 5.75
CA ALA A 213 -12.65 -0.72 6.15
C ALA A 213 -12.92 0.21 7.34
N LEU A 214 -12.07 0.13 8.37
CA LEU A 214 -12.22 0.96 9.57
C LEU A 214 -11.87 2.42 9.30
N GLY A 215 -10.83 2.71 8.52
CA GLY A 215 -10.37 4.07 8.24
C GLY A 215 -11.43 4.90 7.53
N GLY A 216 -11.97 4.39 6.43
CA GLY A 216 -13.05 5.06 5.72
C GLY A 216 -14.29 5.29 6.58
N PHE A 217 -14.72 4.26 7.33
CA PHE A 217 -15.88 4.37 8.23
C PHE A 217 -15.61 5.36 9.37
N LEU A 218 -14.52 5.21 10.10
CA LEU A 218 -14.19 6.08 11.23
C LEU A 218 -13.93 7.53 10.80
N GLY A 219 -13.30 7.75 9.64
CA GLY A 219 -13.08 9.09 9.11
C GLY A 219 -14.39 9.81 8.86
N THR A 220 -15.35 9.17 8.18
CA THR A 220 -16.67 9.78 7.90
C THR A 220 -17.48 10.00 9.17
N VAL A 221 -17.53 9.02 10.08
CA VAL A 221 -18.21 9.16 11.37
C VAL A 221 -17.59 10.28 12.22
N ALA A 222 -16.26 10.38 12.24
CA ALA A 222 -15.58 11.45 12.98
C ALA A 222 -15.93 12.84 12.43
N VAL A 223 -16.00 13.00 11.10
CA VAL A 223 -16.47 14.25 10.49
C VAL A 223 -17.92 14.55 10.87
N ASP A 224 -18.81 13.57 10.80
CA ASP A 224 -20.22 13.79 11.12
C ASP A 224 -20.43 14.16 12.60
N VAL A 225 -19.75 13.46 13.50
CA VAL A 225 -19.78 13.75 14.94
C VAL A 225 -19.23 15.15 15.24
N THR A 226 -18.07 15.48 14.69
CA THR A 226 -17.45 16.81 14.90
C THR A 226 -18.31 17.92 14.31
N ARG A 227 -18.94 17.72 13.14
CA ARG A 227 -19.87 18.69 12.55
C ARG A 227 -21.13 18.89 13.40
N TYR A 228 -21.65 17.83 13.99
CA TYR A 228 -22.81 17.93 14.89
C TYR A 228 -22.50 18.81 16.10
N TRP A 229 -21.29 18.71 16.67
CA TRP A 229 -20.91 19.45 17.87
C TRP A 229 -20.41 20.87 17.57
N LEU A 230 -19.64 21.05 16.51
CA LEU A 230 -18.94 22.31 16.21
C LEU A 230 -19.71 23.21 15.25
N ASN A 231 -20.66 22.67 14.48
CA ASN A 231 -21.45 23.38 13.45
C ASN A 231 -20.59 24.17 12.44
N ASP A 232 -19.31 23.82 12.31
CA ASP A 232 -18.37 24.45 11.38
C ASP A 232 -17.67 23.34 10.55
N PRO A 233 -17.93 23.28 9.24
CA PRO A 233 -17.32 22.28 8.39
C PRO A 233 -15.79 22.38 8.34
N ALA A 234 -15.21 23.60 8.27
CA ALA A 234 -13.76 23.77 8.14
C ALA A 234 -13.01 23.23 9.37
N ILE A 235 -13.51 23.52 10.56
CA ILE A 235 -12.93 23.02 11.82
C ILE A 235 -13.14 21.51 11.92
N SER A 236 -14.31 21.00 11.55
CA SER A 236 -14.63 19.56 11.67
C SER A 236 -13.76 18.70 10.79
N TYR A 237 -13.62 19.03 9.51
CA TYR A 237 -12.71 18.33 8.61
C TYR A 237 -11.25 18.54 9.01
N GLY A 238 -10.87 19.76 9.40
CA GLY A 238 -9.53 20.09 9.86
C GLY A 238 -9.09 19.23 11.05
N LEU A 239 -9.97 19.00 12.02
CA LEU A 239 -9.69 18.14 13.17
C LEU A 239 -9.44 16.68 12.76
N VAL A 240 -10.24 16.15 11.83
CA VAL A 240 -10.06 14.79 11.33
C VAL A 240 -8.75 14.66 10.55
N PHE A 241 -8.43 15.60 9.65
CA PHE A 241 -7.14 15.64 8.97
C PHE A 241 -5.96 15.76 9.94
N ALA A 242 -6.10 16.53 11.02
CA ALA A 242 -5.08 16.62 12.05
C ALA A 242 -4.89 15.28 12.78
N CYS A 243 -5.94 14.55 13.10
CA CYS A 243 -5.87 13.21 13.68
C CYS A 243 -5.18 12.22 12.73
N GLU A 244 -5.51 12.25 11.45
CA GLU A 244 -4.85 11.42 10.42
C GLU A 244 -3.37 11.77 10.28
N GLY A 245 -3.02 13.07 10.32
CA GLY A 245 -1.64 13.54 10.36
C GLY A 245 -0.86 12.97 11.55
N VAL A 246 -1.49 12.94 12.73
CA VAL A 246 -0.91 12.30 13.94
C VAL A 246 -0.73 10.80 13.73
N LEU A 247 -1.68 10.10 13.12
CA LEU A 247 -1.55 8.67 12.80
C LEU A 247 -0.36 8.42 11.84
N PHE A 248 -0.15 9.28 10.84
CA PHE A 248 1.04 9.18 9.98
C PHE A 248 2.34 9.46 10.73
N LEU A 249 2.36 10.36 11.71
CA LEU A 249 3.54 10.56 12.59
C LEU A 249 3.81 9.33 13.45
N VAL A 250 2.76 8.68 13.97
CA VAL A 250 2.89 7.40 14.69
C VAL A 250 3.44 6.32 13.76
N ALA A 251 2.91 6.21 12.53
CA ALA A 251 3.41 5.28 11.52
C ALA A 251 4.89 5.55 11.19
N ALA A 252 5.29 6.81 11.00
CA ALA A 252 6.68 7.18 10.77
C ALA A 252 7.60 6.81 11.96
N SER A 253 7.08 6.91 13.19
CA SER A 253 7.79 6.47 14.39
C SER A 253 7.94 4.93 14.45
N LEU A 254 6.88 4.18 14.15
CA LEU A 254 6.93 2.71 14.05
C LEU A 254 7.93 2.26 12.97
N ALA A 255 7.98 2.97 11.85
CA ALA A 255 8.89 2.67 10.74
C ALA A 255 10.40 2.77 11.14
N ARG A 256 10.74 3.42 12.25
CA ARG A 256 12.12 3.43 12.76
C ARG A 256 12.57 2.07 13.28
N HIS A 257 11.64 1.28 13.77
CA HIS A 257 11.88 -0.03 14.37
C HIS A 257 11.84 -1.18 13.34
N ILE A 258 11.52 -0.87 12.09
CA ILE A 258 11.51 -1.85 11.00
C ILE A 258 12.94 -2.01 10.48
N HIS A 259 13.51 -3.19 10.71
CA HIS A 259 14.85 -3.54 10.24
C HIS A 259 14.74 -4.24 8.89
N ILE A 260 14.91 -3.47 7.82
CA ILE A 260 14.98 -4.01 6.46
C ILE A 260 16.44 -4.44 6.25
N ALA A 261 16.68 -5.76 6.23
CA ALA A 261 17.99 -6.32 5.89
C ALA A 261 18.36 -5.94 4.44
N ASN A 262 19.64 -5.97 4.12
CA ASN A 262 20.17 -5.49 2.86
C ASN A 262 19.41 -6.05 1.65
N TRP A 263 18.58 -5.22 1.03
CA TRP A 263 17.97 -5.52 -0.25
C TRP A 263 19.06 -5.54 -1.32
N GLY A 264 19.21 -6.64 -2.02
CA GLY A 264 20.13 -6.78 -3.17
C GLY A 264 21.47 -7.45 -2.88
N GLY A 265 21.78 -7.77 -1.61
CA GLY A 265 23.01 -8.48 -1.24
C GLY A 265 22.90 -10.01 -1.15
N GLY A 266 21.67 -10.55 -0.99
CA GLY A 266 21.44 -11.96 -0.68
C GLY A 266 20.95 -12.86 -1.82
N GLN A 267 20.57 -12.33 -2.96
CA GLN A 267 20.09 -13.15 -4.09
C GLN A 267 21.08 -13.31 -5.25
N ARG A 268 22.36 -13.08 -5.01
CA ARG A 268 23.40 -13.53 -5.95
C ARG A 268 24.01 -14.89 -5.60
N GLU A 269 23.52 -15.56 -4.57
CA GLU A 269 23.90 -16.94 -4.34
C GLU A 269 22.99 -17.87 -5.17
N HIS A 270 23.55 -18.35 -6.26
CA HIS A 270 23.14 -19.49 -7.05
C HIS A 270 21.80 -19.39 -7.83
N LEU A 271 21.75 -18.51 -8.82
CA LEU A 271 21.27 -19.02 -10.10
C LEU A 271 22.49 -19.75 -10.73
N PRO A 272 22.45 -21.08 -10.88
CA PRO A 272 23.51 -21.77 -11.58
C PRO A 272 23.67 -21.13 -12.95
N SER A 273 24.90 -20.79 -13.32
CA SER A 273 25.15 -20.23 -14.65
C SER A 273 24.73 -21.29 -15.69
N PHE A 274 24.37 -20.85 -16.90
CA PHE A 274 24.08 -21.81 -17.97
C PHE A 274 25.18 -22.82 -18.14
N GLY A 275 26.44 -22.48 -17.79
CA GLY A 275 27.59 -23.38 -17.77
C GLY A 275 27.48 -24.46 -16.66
N ASP A 276 26.97 -24.13 -15.50
CA ASP A 276 26.86 -25.09 -14.41
C ASP A 276 25.74 -26.11 -14.65
N ILE A 277 24.67 -25.69 -15.32
CA ILE A 277 23.58 -26.58 -15.75
C ILE A 277 24.06 -27.52 -16.83
N ALA A 278 24.84 -27.04 -17.81
CA ALA A 278 25.39 -27.85 -18.90
C ALA A 278 26.43 -28.87 -18.40
N LEU A 279 27.19 -28.54 -17.35
CA LEU A 279 28.17 -29.45 -16.75
C LEU A 279 27.49 -30.51 -15.88
N ALA A 280 26.38 -30.18 -15.22
CA ALA A 280 25.58 -31.15 -14.45
C ALA A 280 24.92 -32.19 -15.38
N GLU A 281 24.36 -31.76 -16.53
CA GLU A 281 23.77 -32.66 -17.54
C GLU A 281 24.84 -33.53 -18.25
N ALA A 282 26.03 -32.96 -18.50
CA ALA A 282 27.12 -33.72 -19.11
C ALA A 282 27.75 -34.76 -18.17
N GLY A 283 27.67 -34.55 -16.83
CA GLY A 283 28.16 -35.48 -15.81
C GLY A 283 27.28 -36.70 -15.63
N GLU A 284 25.96 -36.59 -15.82
CA GLU A 284 25.02 -37.71 -15.70
C GLU A 284 24.95 -38.61 -16.96
N GLY A 285 25.38 -38.10 -18.10
CA GLY A 285 25.43 -38.88 -19.38
C GLY A 285 26.61 -39.83 -19.54
N GLY A 286 27.59 -39.80 -18.63
CA GLY A 286 28.83 -40.59 -18.71
C GLY A 286 28.89 -41.91 -17.97
N MET A 287 27.78 -42.32 -17.32
CA MET A 287 27.65 -43.58 -16.56
C MET A 287 26.47 -44.43 -17.01
N ARG A 288 26.41 -44.74 -18.30
CA ARG A 288 25.59 -45.84 -18.85
C ARG A 288 26.37 -46.63 -19.90
#